data_9f046b824b659bc46256a16e4c6eb3b5
#
_entry.id   9f046b824b659bc46256a16e4c6eb3b5
#
_cell.length_a   1.000
_cell.length_b   1.000
_cell.length_c   1.000
_cell.angle_alpha   90.00
_cell.angle_beta   90.00
_cell.angle_gamma   90.00
#
_symmetry.space_group_name_H-M   'P 1'
#
loop_
_entity.id
_entity.type
_entity.pdbx_description
1 polymer ?
#
loop_
_entity_poly.entity_id
_entity_poly.type
_entity_poly.pdbx_seq_one_letter_code
_entity_poly.pdbx_strand_id
1 'polypeptide(L)'
;MKDKPKTGAAFTEKPLSVVRDSLDSTETATVRYYEDLPSVPYMSVTDFYNRFYLVNTELAEGMTFEREDSRYTVTNFCGDAAMFDIDADTVVIDNMDRFIKLACDLKSSGTGGMDPDYPYAMITHKTEPEKAAPKTLALAEYDIDLRGDDTGVYAPLPTIADIFASTSGFYVVYAGKKIYVRDYLGVYFDPVMEDDPDYFAAVKADRPEDLVKYTYNELCFNMDLWYGRPGQEFIHDDLMKGTLDEVLTGKYPEVKEMLFAGDFETFYAGLNHVFNGLLFDGGHSAMDCDVLTMDELELSKRIMKDVKEKDYGRSYVSTSQKVARGEQREEIRKAVYDGDIYVEQGDTAMISLESEFMVDFDGWKAFYAGKGERPLAEDTVGTVLTGLERAAGNPEIKNIILDDSCNGGGIDIAMLAIEWLMTGKGYIRDRNELTGQFNTKAEVFDLNLDGKIDESDVSPYTGFRYGVLTSVDSFSCGNAFPWFMHEHGAMILGQKSSGGACAIRPASAGGIGVRNSAATSCTVTDEGDTVDNGCPVDADLISGGENPYENFYDLSILSEQMNKYFDDI
;
A
#
# COMPACT_ATOMS: atom_id res chain seq x y z
N MET A 1 31.84 -20.45 -6.15
CA MET A 1 31.85 -19.05 -5.69
C MET A 1 33.31 -18.63 -5.55
N LYS A 2 33.73 -17.54 -6.19
CA LYS A 2 35.06 -16.98 -5.96
C LYS A 2 35.00 -16.23 -4.64
N ASP A 3 35.96 -16.48 -3.74
CA ASP A 3 36.13 -15.69 -2.51
C ASP A 3 36.36 -14.22 -2.89
N LYS A 4 35.28 -13.43 -2.87
CA LYS A 4 35.38 -11.98 -3.01
C LYS A 4 35.82 -11.40 -1.66
N PRO A 5 36.78 -10.45 -1.62
CA PRO A 5 37.16 -9.84 -0.36
C PRO A 5 36.01 -8.94 0.11
N LYS A 6 35.25 -9.39 1.13
CA LYS A 6 34.14 -8.65 1.73
C LYS A 6 34.61 -7.52 2.65
N THR A 7 35.81 -7.66 3.20
CA THR A 7 36.49 -6.65 4.01
C THR A 7 37.75 -6.18 3.27
N GLY A 8 37.93 -4.84 3.17
CA GLY A 8 39.10 -4.24 2.52
C GLY A 8 39.07 -4.20 1.00
N ALA A 9 37.92 -4.44 0.35
CA ALA A 9 37.75 -4.22 -1.07
C ALA A 9 37.97 -2.73 -1.42
N ALA A 10 38.72 -2.45 -2.50
CA ALA A 10 38.93 -1.08 -2.96
C ALA A 10 37.63 -0.45 -3.44
N PHE A 11 37.42 0.81 -3.07
CA PHE A 11 36.23 1.57 -3.43
C PHE A 11 36.53 3.04 -3.73
N THR A 12 35.58 3.71 -4.34
CA THR A 12 35.56 5.17 -4.47
C THR A 12 34.32 5.72 -3.77
N GLU A 13 34.47 6.80 -3.01
CA GLU A 13 33.36 7.52 -2.42
C GLU A 13 32.90 8.65 -3.32
N LYS A 14 31.59 8.83 -3.42
CA LYS A 14 30.98 9.94 -4.16
C LYS A 14 29.81 10.52 -3.36
N PRO A 15 29.71 11.86 -3.26
CA PRO A 15 28.49 12.49 -2.77
C PRO A 15 27.40 12.41 -3.86
N LEU A 16 26.21 12.07 -3.45
CA LEU A 16 24.99 12.13 -4.25
C LEU A 16 24.07 13.21 -3.67
N SER A 17 23.41 13.99 -4.53
CA SER A 17 22.36 14.91 -4.09
C SER A 17 21.15 14.14 -3.62
N VAL A 18 20.56 14.57 -2.50
CA VAL A 18 19.31 14.01 -1.96
C VAL A 18 18.17 14.98 -2.28
N VAL A 19 17.20 14.51 -3.02
CA VAL A 19 16.00 15.26 -3.42
C VAL A 19 14.83 14.74 -2.61
N ARG A 20 14.18 15.63 -1.84
CA ARG A 20 12.95 15.33 -1.09
C ARG A 20 11.78 16.13 -1.70
N ASP A 21 11.50 17.28 -1.15
CA ASP A 21 10.36 18.10 -1.55
C ASP A 21 10.69 19.15 -2.62
N SER A 22 11.97 19.29 -3.01
CA SER A 22 12.43 20.29 -3.96
C SER A 22 13.71 19.86 -4.68
N LEU A 23 13.78 20.17 -5.98
CA LEU A 23 14.98 19.99 -6.80
C LEU A 23 16.17 20.88 -6.36
N ASP A 24 15.90 21.97 -5.65
CA ASP A 24 16.92 22.89 -5.15
C ASP A 24 17.58 22.42 -3.85
N SER A 25 17.34 21.18 -3.43
CA SER A 25 17.94 20.62 -2.22
C SER A 25 19.47 20.65 -2.26
N THR A 26 20.07 21.10 -1.17
CA THR A 26 21.53 21.09 -0.96
C THR A 26 22.01 19.90 -0.11
N GLU A 27 21.08 19.01 0.26
CA GLU A 27 21.40 17.79 1.00
C GLU A 27 22.23 16.85 0.13
N THR A 28 23.24 16.22 0.73
CA THR A 28 24.05 15.20 0.07
C THR A 28 24.24 13.99 0.97
N ALA A 29 24.28 12.81 0.36
CA ALA A 29 24.64 11.55 1.01
C ALA A 29 25.88 10.95 0.34
N THR A 30 26.77 10.34 1.14
CA THR A 30 27.96 9.69 0.59
C THR A 30 27.67 8.22 0.30
N VAL A 31 28.00 7.76 -0.90
CA VAL A 31 27.92 6.34 -1.29
C VAL A 31 29.28 5.84 -1.74
N ARG A 32 29.47 4.53 -1.66
CA ARG A 32 30.67 3.82 -2.13
C ARG A 32 30.35 3.03 -3.39
N TYR A 33 31.31 3.02 -4.30
CA TYR A 33 31.34 2.16 -5.48
C TYR A 33 32.56 1.27 -5.40
N TYR A 34 32.36 -0.04 -5.29
CA TYR A 34 33.44 -1.01 -5.20
C TYR A 34 33.97 -1.38 -6.59
N GLU A 35 35.26 -1.70 -6.70
CA GLU A 35 35.90 -1.99 -7.99
C GLU A 35 35.27 -3.17 -8.74
N ASP A 36 34.72 -4.14 -8.03
CA ASP A 36 34.02 -5.31 -8.59
C ASP A 36 32.55 -5.05 -8.91
N LEU A 37 31.96 -3.95 -8.41
CA LEU A 37 30.59 -3.49 -8.66
C LEU A 37 30.58 -1.95 -8.82
N PRO A 38 31.25 -1.44 -9.88
CA PRO A 38 31.51 -0.01 -10.02
C PRO A 38 30.28 0.85 -10.31
N SER A 39 29.13 0.24 -10.62
CA SER A 39 27.88 0.93 -10.93
C SER A 39 26.80 0.80 -9.86
N VAL A 40 27.03 -0.03 -8.83
CA VAL A 40 26.09 -0.24 -7.74
C VAL A 40 26.47 0.65 -6.55
N PRO A 41 25.59 1.60 -6.13
CA PRO A 41 25.87 2.45 -4.99
C PRO A 41 25.66 1.67 -3.67
N TYR A 42 26.65 1.70 -2.81
CA TYR A 42 26.59 1.18 -1.44
C TYR A 42 26.51 2.33 -0.44
N MET A 43 25.64 2.22 0.52
CA MET A 43 25.49 3.20 1.58
C MET A 43 25.79 2.59 2.94
N SER A 44 26.37 3.38 3.85
CA SER A 44 26.49 3.00 5.25
C SER A 44 25.12 2.76 5.86
N VAL A 45 24.94 1.62 6.54
CA VAL A 45 23.71 1.29 7.26
C VAL A 45 23.37 2.37 8.28
N THR A 46 24.36 2.89 9.01
CA THR A 46 24.16 4.00 9.96
C THR A 46 23.65 5.27 9.28
N ASP A 47 24.28 5.66 8.15
CA ASP A 47 23.88 6.85 7.41
C ASP A 47 22.48 6.69 6.82
N PHE A 48 22.14 5.48 6.35
CA PHE A 48 20.80 5.19 5.83
C PHE A 48 19.73 5.41 6.91
N TYR A 49 19.91 4.80 8.09
CA TYR A 49 18.95 4.97 9.19
C TYR A 49 18.82 6.43 9.62
N ASN A 50 19.91 7.13 9.78
CA ASN A 50 19.90 8.52 10.23
C ASN A 50 19.26 9.48 9.22
N ARG A 51 19.23 9.13 7.92
CA ARG A 51 18.77 10.03 6.86
C ARG A 51 17.42 9.68 6.27
N PHE A 52 17.13 8.39 6.11
CA PHE A 52 16.02 7.93 5.27
C PHE A 52 14.99 7.09 6.01
N TYR A 53 15.37 6.44 7.10
CA TYR A 53 14.46 5.58 7.83
C TYR A 53 13.66 6.33 8.90
N LEU A 54 14.29 7.26 9.57
CA LEU A 54 13.66 8.04 10.63
C LEU A 54 13.52 9.50 10.19
N VAL A 55 12.53 9.78 9.38
CA VAL A 55 12.21 11.15 8.99
C VAL A 55 11.69 11.96 10.17
N ASN A 56 11.15 11.27 11.20
CA ASN A 56 10.70 11.89 12.43
C ASN A 56 11.82 11.86 13.48
N THR A 57 12.40 13.03 13.80
CA THR A 57 13.56 13.18 14.68
C THR A 57 13.35 12.65 16.10
N GLU A 58 12.12 12.56 16.58
CA GLU A 58 11.80 12.02 17.92
C GLU A 58 11.99 10.49 17.99
N LEU A 59 11.83 9.78 16.88
CA LEU A 59 12.03 8.34 16.81
C LEU A 59 13.50 7.93 16.62
N ALA A 60 14.36 8.86 16.18
CA ALA A 60 15.79 8.64 16.06
C ALA A 60 16.50 8.59 17.44
N GLU A 61 15.91 9.22 18.45
CA GLU A 61 16.40 9.14 19.82
C GLU A 61 16.14 7.74 20.38
N GLY A 62 17.18 6.95 20.58
CA GLY A 62 17.09 5.59 21.11
C GLY A 62 17.55 4.49 20.16
N MET A 63 17.91 4.83 18.91
CA MET A 63 18.62 3.89 18.05
C MET A 63 20.05 3.70 18.54
N THR A 64 20.48 2.45 18.63
CA THR A 64 21.87 2.10 18.93
C THR A 64 22.50 1.30 17.81
N PHE A 65 23.81 1.47 17.63
CA PHE A 65 24.58 0.82 16.58
C PHE A 65 25.79 0.14 17.24
N GLU A 66 25.85 -1.19 17.15
CA GLU A 66 26.92 -1.97 17.75
C GLU A 66 27.56 -2.88 16.70
N ARG A 67 28.88 -3.07 16.82
CA ARG A 67 29.64 -3.96 15.95
C ARG A 67 30.40 -4.99 16.76
N GLU A 68 30.28 -6.24 16.34
CA GLU A 68 31.09 -7.34 16.86
C GLU A 68 31.60 -8.19 15.68
N ASP A 69 32.91 -8.10 15.40
CA ASP A 69 33.55 -8.76 14.26
C ASP A 69 32.87 -8.44 12.89
N SER A 70 32.32 -9.46 12.22
CA SER A 70 31.59 -9.33 10.95
C SER A 70 30.12 -8.92 11.13
N ARG A 71 29.64 -8.79 12.35
CA ARG A 71 28.25 -8.50 12.68
C ARG A 71 28.06 -7.06 13.08
N TYR A 72 26.99 -6.47 12.57
CA TYR A 72 26.60 -5.11 12.88
C TYR A 72 25.13 -5.10 13.29
N THR A 73 24.86 -4.68 14.52
CA THR A 73 23.51 -4.69 15.09
C THR A 73 22.98 -3.27 15.21
N VAL A 74 21.81 -3.07 14.68
CA VAL A 74 21.00 -1.85 14.86
C VAL A 74 19.85 -2.22 15.78
N THR A 75 19.71 -1.53 16.91
CA THR A 75 18.60 -1.71 17.84
C THR A 75 17.73 -0.47 17.83
N ASN A 76 16.43 -0.62 17.64
CA ASN A 76 15.47 0.48 17.64
C ASN A 76 15.02 0.83 19.07
N PHE A 77 14.26 1.91 19.21
CA PHE A 77 13.74 2.38 20.50
C PHE A 77 12.74 1.40 21.15
N CYS A 78 12.19 0.44 20.42
CA CYS A 78 11.36 -0.65 20.96
C CYS A 78 12.21 -1.78 21.58
N GLY A 79 13.54 -1.73 21.43
CA GLY A 79 14.47 -2.77 21.88
C GLY A 79 14.56 -3.98 20.94
N ASP A 80 13.99 -3.90 19.73
CA ASP A 80 14.13 -4.92 18.71
C ASP A 80 15.33 -4.63 17.82
N ALA A 81 15.98 -5.68 17.30
CA ALA A 81 17.23 -5.56 16.57
C ALA A 81 17.17 -6.07 15.13
N ALA A 82 17.96 -5.43 14.27
CA ALA A 82 18.35 -5.94 12.96
C ALA A 82 19.87 -6.16 12.95
N MET A 83 20.30 -7.40 12.72
CA MET A 83 21.70 -7.79 12.67
C MET A 83 22.13 -8.08 11.24
N PHE A 84 23.14 -7.35 10.77
CA PHE A 84 23.78 -7.52 9.47
C PHE A 84 25.03 -8.38 9.65
N ASP A 85 25.10 -9.54 9.01
CA ASP A 85 26.27 -10.41 9.01
C ASP A 85 26.96 -10.33 7.64
N ILE A 86 28.13 -9.70 7.60
CA ILE A 86 28.90 -9.44 6.38
C ILE A 86 29.44 -10.76 5.77
N ASP A 87 29.82 -11.72 6.61
CA ASP A 87 30.39 -12.98 6.13
C ASP A 87 29.32 -13.89 5.51
N ALA A 88 28.11 -13.83 6.06
CA ALA A 88 27.00 -14.63 5.60
C ALA A 88 26.12 -13.94 4.53
N ASP A 89 26.26 -12.63 4.31
CA ASP A 89 25.35 -11.79 3.54
C ASP A 89 23.90 -11.99 3.97
N THR A 90 23.64 -11.79 5.26
CA THR A 90 22.30 -11.91 5.83
C THR A 90 21.94 -10.70 6.67
N VAL A 91 20.63 -10.41 6.72
CA VAL A 91 20.05 -9.51 7.72
C VAL A 91 19.07 -10.31 8.55
N VAL A 92 19.29 -10.37 9.86
CA VAL A 92 18.40 -11.06 10.80
C VAL A 92 17.64 -10.00 11.59
N ILE A 93 16.32 -10.03 11.53
CA ILE A 93 15.44 -9.09 12.23
C ILE A 93 14.67 -9.85 13.30
N ASP A 94 14.80 -9.44 14.56
CA ASP A 94 14.23 -10.14 15.71
C ASP A 94 12.71 -10.17 15.71
N ASN A 95 12.10 -9.02 15.47
CA ASN A 95 10.67 -8.88 15.30
C ASN A 95 10.41 -7.89 14.16
N MET A 96 10.01 -8.40 13.00
CA MET A 96 9.95 -7.63 11.77
C MET A 96 8.95 -6.46 11.88
N ASP A 97 7.75 -6.70 12.40
CA ASP A 97 6.72 -5.68 12.49
C ASP A 97 7.09 -4.58 13.49
N ARG A 98 7.63 -4.95 14.65
CA ARG A 98 8.07 -3.98 15.65
C ARG A 98 9.30 -3.22 15.21
N PHE A 99 10.21 -3.86 14.47
CA PHE A 99 11.43 -3.21 14.00
C PHE A 99 11.17 -2.31 12.80
N ILE A 100 10.51 -2.83 11.75
CA ILE A 100 10.35 -2.13 10.47
C ILE A 100 9.17 -1.16 10.51
N LYS A 101 8.00 -1.60 10.99
CA LYS A 101 6.80 -0.76 11.06
C LYS A 101 6.73 0.09 12.34
N LEU A 102 7.71 -0.07 13.23
CA LEU A 102 7.71 0.56 14.55
C LEU A 102 6.41 0.26 15.35
N ALA A 103 5.79 -0.88 15.08
CA ALA A 103 4.56 -1.34 15.71
C ALA A 103 4.80 -1.79 17.16
N CYS A 104 5.53 -0.99 17.94
CA CYS A 104 5.64 -1.18 19.37
C CYS A 104 4.54 -0.41 20.08
N ASP A 105 4.12 -0.94 21.24
CA ASP A 105 3.09 -0.29 22.05
C ASP A 105 3.60 1.09 22.51
N LEU A 106 3.22 2.13 21.79
CA LEU A 106 3.56 3.53 22.10
C LEU A 106 2.93 3.99 23.42
N LYS A 107 2.06 3.19 24.06
CA LYS A 107 1.54 3.47 25.39
C LYS A 107 2.65 3.52 26.47
N SER A 108 3.77 2.86 26.23
CA SER A 108 4.91 2.95 27.15
C SER A 108 5.60 4.31 27.12
N SER A 109 5.43 5.11 26.09
CA SER A 109 6.00 6.46 25.94
C SER A 109 5.12 7.58 26.50
N GLY A 110 3.92 7.27 27.00
CA GLY A 110 3.00 8.28 27.56
C GLY A 110 2.38 9.21 26.51
N THR A 111 2.72 9.03 25.26
CA THR A 111 2.10 9.68 24.11
C THR A 111 1.20 8.67 23.42
N GLY A 112 -0.01 8.47 23.92
CA GLY A 112 -1.12 8.06 23.06
C GLY A 112 -1.16 9.15 21.99
N GLY A 113 -0.46 8.91 20.86
CA GLY A 113 -0.23 9.97 19.91
C GLY A 113 -1.51 10.27 19.19
N MET A 114 -1.99 11.49 19.34
CA MET A 114 -2.83 12.11 18.31
C MET A 114 -2.10 11.89 16.98
N ASP A 115 -2.80 11.37 15.99
CA ASP A 115 -2.26 11.36 14.63
C ASP A 115 -1.93 12.82 14.26
N PRO A 116 -0.68 13.16 13.92
CA PRO A 116 -0.30 14.53 13.60
C PRO A 116 -1.07 15.05 12.37
N ASP A 117 -1.51 14.15 11.50
CA ASP A 117 -2.23 14.48 10.27
C ASP A 117 -3.75 14.47 10.47
N TYR A 118 -4.24 13.69 11.44
CA TYR A 118 -5.66 13.56 11.76
C TYR A 118 -5.95 13.88 13.24
N PRO A 119 -6.02 15.15 13.63
CA PRO A 119 -6.02 15.59 15.02
C PRO A 119 -7.22 15.14 15.86
N TYR A 120 -8.17 14.45 15.27
CA TYR A 120 -9.34 13.89 15.94
C TYR A 120 -9.31 12.35 16.03
N ALA A 121 -8.16 11.74 15.78
CA ALA A 121 -7.96 10.31 15.95
C ALA A 121 -6.78 9.99 16.86
N MET A 122 -6.92 8.94 17.65
CA MET A 122 -5.87 8.37 18.48
C MET A 122 -5.62 6.91 18.06
N ILE A 123 -4.42 6.64 17.58
CA ILE A 123 -4.01 5.34 17.04
C ILE A 123 -3.52 4.43 18.16
N THR A 124 -3.96 3.18 18.15
CA THR A 124 -3.42 2.11 18.98
C THR A 124 -3.02 0.93 18.12
N HIS A 125 -1.85 0.33 18.39
CA HIS A 125 -1.38 -0.87 17.72
C HIS A 125 -1.23 -2.03 18.69
N LYS A 126 -1.57 -3.23 18.23
CA LYS A 126 -1.35 -4.49 18.95
C LYS A 126 -0.78 -5.51 18.00
N THR A 127 0.38 -6.08 18.34
CA THR A 127 1.03 -7.16 17.58
C THR A 127 0.86 -8.48 18.30
N GLU A 128 0.45 -9.53 17.59
CA GLU A 128 0.24 -10.87 18.14
C GLU A 128 0.93 -11.94 17.25
N PRO A 129 1.75 -12.82 17.82
CA PRO A 129 2.27 -12.78 19.21
C PRO A 129 3.27 -11.61 19.40
N GLU A 130 3.39 -11.10 20.62
CA GLU A 130 4.33 -10.00 20.94
C GLU A 130 5.79 -10.33 20.58
N LYS A 131 6.14 -11.61 20.54
CA LYS A 131 7.46 -12.10 20.13
C LYS A 131 7.31 -13.07 18.96
N ALA A 132 7.65 -12.59 17.77
CA ALA A 132 7.83 -13.46 16.61
C ALA A 132 9.18 -14.19 16.66
N ALA A 133 9.29 -15.26 15.87
CA ALA A 133 10.61 -15.81 15.55
C ALA A 133 11.40 -14.81 14.69
N PRO A 134 12.72 -14.69 14.92
CA PRO A 134 13.55 -13.84 14.07
C PRO A 134 13.43 -14.24 12.59
N LYS A 135 13.37 -13.23 11.71
CA LYS A 135 13.35 -13.45 10.27
C LYS A 135 14.72 -13.20 9.68
N THR A 136 15.24 -14.17 8.96
CA THR A 136 16.49 -14.04 8.19
C THR A 136 16.19 -13.67 6.75
N LEU A 137 16.78 -12.58 6.28
CA LEU A 137 16.82 -12.17 4.90
C LEU A 137 18.16 -12.64 4.31
N ALA A 138 18.13 -13.68 3.47
CA ALA A 138 19.32 -14.32 2.92
C ALA A 138 19.75 -13.62 1.62
N LEU A 139 20.45 -12.49 1.71
CA LEU A 139 20.91 -11.70 0.56
C LEU A 139 21.85 -12.51 -0.36
N ALA A 140 22.62 -13.43 0.23
CA ALA A 140 23.51 -14.33 -0.50
C ALA A 140 22.78 -15.18 -1.56
N GLU A 141 21.52 -15.56 -1.33
CA GLU A 141 20.73 -16.34 -2.28
C GLU A 141 20.43 -15.56 -3.57
N TYR A 142 20.49 -14.24 -3.50
CA TYR A 142 20.27 -13.32 -4.62
C TYR A 142 21.58 -12.69 -5.14
N ASP A 143 22.76 -13.21 -4.75
CA ASP A 143 24.08 -12.64 -5.12
C ASP A 143 24.18 -11.13 -4.77
N ILE A 144 23.58 -10.74 -3.63
CA ILE A 144 23.65 -9.40 -3.04
C ILE A 144 24.60 -9.46 -1.85
N ASP A 145 25.71 -8.72 -1.94
CA ASP A 145 26.78 -8.73 -0.92
C ASP A 145 26.62 -7.57 0.09
N LEU A 146 26.83 -7.85 1.35
CA LEU A 146 27.15 -6.83 2.35
C LEU A 146 28.66 -6.55 2.33
N ARG A 147 29.07 -5.31 2.64
CA ARG A 147 30.46 -4.90 2.71
C ARG A 147 30.75 -4.26 4.06
N GLY A 148 32.00 -4.33 4.52
CA GLY A 148 32.35 -3.74 5.78
C GLY A 148 33.83 -3.40 5.88
N ASP A 149 34.13 -2.39 6.71
CA ASP A 149 35.47 -2.01 7.15
C ASP A 149 35.45 -1.41 8.56
N ASP A 150 36.53 -0.80 9.02
CA ASP A 150 36.62 -0.19 10.35
C ASP A 150 35.63 0.97 10.56
N THR A 151 34.99 1.49 9.48
CA THR A 151 34.05 2.61 9.55
C THR A 151 32.59 2.17 9.64
N GLY A 152 32.28 0.92 9.31
CA GLY A 152 30.91 0.39 9.41
C GLY A 152 30.57 -0.72 8.43
N VAL A 153 29.27 -0.99 8.32
CA VAL A 153 28.66 -1.91 7.35
C VAL A 153 27.98 -1.11 6.26
N TYR A 154 28.12 -1.59 5.04
CA TYR A 154 27.57 -1.00 3.81
C TYR A 154 26.73 -2.03 3.09
N ALA A 155 25.55 -1.60 2.66
CA ALA A 155 24.64 -2.40 1.82
C ALA A 155 24.37 -1.65 0.51
N PRO A 156 24.01 -2.34 -0.59
CA PRO A 156 23.51 -1.68 -1.78
C PRO A 156 22.34 -0.77 -1.41
N LEU A 157 22.39 0.49 -1.86
CA LEU A 157 21.38 1.49 -1.49
C LEU A 157 19.94 1.06 -1.86
N PRO A 158 19.64 0.51 -3.07
CA PRO A 158 18.29 0.03 -3.36
C PRO A 158 17.85 -1.10 -2.41
N THR A 159 18.72 -2.08 -2.13
CA THR A 159 18.38 -3.20 -1.24
C THR A 159 18.04 -2.74 0.19
N ILE A 160 18.86 -1.86 0.79
CA ILE A 160 18.57 -1.36 2.14
C ILE A 160 17.32 -0.48 2.15
N ALA A 161 17.08 0.28 1.07
CA ALA A 161 15.86 1.06 0.92
C ALA A 161 14.62 0.17 0.87
N ASP A 162 14.66 -0.91 0.08
CA ASP A 162 13.55 -1.85 -0.03
C ASP A 162 13.29 -2.63 1.26
N ILE A 163 14.32 -2.95 2.04
CA ILE A 163 14.13 -3.61 3.33
C ILE A 163 13.42 -2.69 4.33
N PHE A 164 13.83 -1.43 4.44
CA PHE A 164 13.41 -0.56 5.54
C PHE A 164 12.49 0.58 5.12
N ALA A 165 12.84 1.38 4.10
CA ALA A 165 12.06 2.53 3.72
C ALA A 165 10.76 2.14 2.99
N SER A 166 10.84 1.21 2.04
CA SER A 166 9.68 0.75 1.25
C SER A 166 8.58 0.16 2.13
N THR A 167 8.94 -0.61 3.15
CA THR A 167 7.96 -1.19 4.09
C THR A 167 7.29 -0.13 4.98
N SER A 168 7.94 1.02 5.14
CA SER A 168 7.38 2.19 5.84
C SER A 168 6.68 3.18 4.90
N GLY A 169 6.45 2.81 3.65
CA GLY A 169 5.73 3.61 2.67
C GLY A 169 6.56 4.66 1.92
N PHE A 170 7.91 4.56 1.98
CA PHE A 170 8.78 5.54 1.33
C PHE A 170 9.52 4.97 0.12
N TYR A 171 9.55 5.73 -0.96
CA TYR A 171 10.51 5.52 -2.03
C TYR A 171 11.86 6.13 -1.67
N VAL A 172 12.93 5.36 -1.84
CA VAL A 172 14.30 5.85 -1.87
C VAL A 172 14.92 5.39 -3.17
N VAL A 173 14.76 6.18 -4.21
CA VAL A 173 15.15 5.83 -5.57
C VAL A 173 16.50 6.40 -5.91
N TYR A 174 17.43 5.54 -6.34
CA TYR A 174 18.71 5.95 -6.89
C TYR A 174 18.61 6.09 -8.41
N ALA A 175 18.94 7.26 -8.96
CA ALA A 175 19.06 7.51 -10.37
C ALA A 175 20.28 8.39 -10.68
N GLY A 176 21.30 7.80 -11.29
CA GLY A 176 22.50 8.47 -11.76
C GLY A 176 23.34 9.14 -10.67
N LYS A 177 23.05 10.39 -10.31
CA LYS A 177 23.80 11.17 -9.31
C LYS A 177 22.91 11.69 -8.19
N LYS A 178 21.68 11.24 -8.15
CA LYS A 178 20.68 11.70 -7.18
C LYS A 178 20.03 10.53 -6.46
N ILE A 179 19.59 10.79 -5.24
CA ILE A 179 18.74 9.94 -4.44
C ILE A 179 17.43 10.71 -4.25
N TYR A 180 16.33 10.16 -4.72
CA TYR A 180 15.00 10.73 -4.55
C TYR A 180 14.31 10.03 -3.40
N VAL A 181 13.83 10.82 -2.43
CA VAL A 181 13.09 10.32 -1.25
C VAL A 181 11.69 10.87 -1.31
N ARG A 182 10.70 9.96 -1.27
CA ARG A 182 9.29 10.29 -1.40
C ARG A 182 8.48 9.41 -0.47
N ASP A 183 7.45 9.94 0.17
CA ASP A 183 6.43 9.08 0.66
C ASP A 183 5.52 8.60 -0.50
N TYR A 184 4.84 7.47 -0.29
CA TYR A 184 4.00 6.87 -1.30
C TYR A 184 2.83 7.79 -1.73
N LEU A 185 2.20 8.47 -0.77
CA LEU A 185 1.12 9.41 -1.04
C LEU A 185 1.63 10.66 -1.77
N GLY A 186 2.83 11.15 -1.43
CA GLY A 186 3.47 12.28 -2.08
C GLY A 186 3.75 12.06 -3.57
N VAL A 187 4.02 10.83 -3.99
CA VAL A 187 4.21 10.50 -5.42
C VAL A 187 2.94 10.75 -6.24
N TYR A 188 1.76 10.54 -5.67
CA TYR A 188 0.50 10.84 -6.36
C TYR A 188 0.19 12.33 -6.45
N PHE A 189 0.69 13.14 -5.52
CA PHE A 189 0.28 14.54 -5.38
C PHE A 189 1.36 15.57 -5.74
N ASP A 190 2.64 15.17 -5.79
CA ASP A 190 3.75 16.08 -6.17
C ASP A 190 4.91 15.32 -6.84
N PRO A 191 4.90 15.20 -8.17
CA PRO A 191 5.89 14.44 -8.94
C PRO A 191 7.18 15.23 -9.19
N VAL A 192 7.95 15.64 -8.14
CA VAL A 192 9.24 16.34 -8.30
C VAL A 192 10.24 15.53 -9.15
N MET A 193 10.16 14.20 -9.13
CA MET A 193 10.98 13.35 -10.02
C MET A 193 10.63 13.56 -11.49
N GLU A 194 9.35 13.70 -11.80
CA GLU A 194 8.84 13.88 -13.17
C GLU A 194 9.21 15.25 -13.77
N ASP A 195 9.55 16.23 -12.91
CA ASP A 195 10.04 17.53 -13.34
C ASP A 195 11.57 17.59 -13.46
N ASP A 196 12.30 16.52 -13.11
CA ASP A 196 13.76 16.49 -13.13
C ASP A 196 14.34 15.88 -14.42
N PRO A 197 14.86 16.68 -15.35
CA PRO A 197 15.49 16.15 -16.57
C PRO A 197 16.71 15.25 -16.29
N ASP A 198 17.40 15.41 -15.15
CA ASP A 198 18.50 14.53 -14.75
C ASP A 198 18.00 13.14 -14.39
N TYR A 199 16.80 13.02 -13.81
CA TYR A 199 16.15 11.73 -13.54
C TYR A 199 15.90 10.96 -14.83
N PHE A 200 15.22 11.58 -15.80
CA PHE A 200 14.94 10.94 -17.08
C PHE A 200 16.22 10.54 -17.83
N ALA A 201 17.22 11.43 -17.82
CA ALA A 201 18.51 11.12 -18.46
C ALA A 201 19.22 9.92 -17.78
N ALA A 202 19.10 9.79 -16.47
CA ALA A 202 19.73 8.72 -15.71
C ALA A 202 19.03 7.37 -15.94
N VAL A 203 17.71 7.30 -15.86
CA VAL A 203 16.95 6.04 -16.01
C VAL A 203 16.95 5.53 -17.46
N LYS A 204 17.06 6.44 -18.44
CA LYS A 204 17.10 6.11 -19.86
C LYS A 204 18.52 5.83 -20.39
N ALA A 205 19.56 6.00 -19.57
CA ALA A 205 20.92 5.66 -19.96
C ALA A 205 21.11 4.14 -20.07
N ASP A 206 22.00 3.73 -20.97
CA ASP A 206 22.43 2.33 -21.05
C ASP A 206 23.03 1.89 -19.71
N ARG A 207 22.63 0.72 -19.23
CA ARG A 207 23.03 0.17 -17.94
C ARG A 207 24.25 -0.76 -18.11
N PRO A 208 25.33 -0.56 -17.34
CA PRO A 208 26.45 -1.48 -17.29
C PRO A 208 26.06 -2.88 -16.82
N GLU A 209 26.81 -3.89 -17.22
CA GLU A 209 26.52 -5.31 -16.93
C GLU A 209 26.37 -5.61 -15.44
N ASP A 210 27.20 -5.01 -14.59
CA ASP A 210 27.13 -5.18 -13.14
C ASP A 210 25.83 -4.61 -12.56
N LEU A 211 25.38 -3.46 -13.04
CA LEU A 211 24.11 -2.85 -12.64
C LEU A 211 22.91 -3.63 -13.18
N VAL A 212 22.95 -4.13 -14.41
CA VAL A 212 21.90 -4.98 -14.98
C VAL A 212 21.71 -6.23 -14.14
N LYS A 213 22.80 -6.94 -13.82
CA LYS A 213 22.76 -8.15 -13.01
C LYS A 213 22.22 -7.85 -11.59
N TYR A 214 22.75 -6.81 -10.95
CA TYR A 214 22.29 -6.41 -9.62
C TYR A 214 20.81 -6.05 -9.63
N THR A 215 20.34 -5.25 -10.59
CA THR A 215 18.93 -4.85 -10.69
C THR A 215 17.99 -6.05 -10.81
N TYR A 216 18.37 -7.05 -11.61
CA TYR A 216 17.57 -8.27 -11.75
C TYR A 216 17.53 -9.07 -10.44
N ASN A 217 18.65 -9.25 -9.79
CA ASN A 217 18.76 -9.98 -8.52
C ASN A 217 17.96 -9.29 -7.41
N GLU A 218 18.03 -7.96 -7.37
CA GLU A 218 17.31 -7.14 -6.43
C GLU A 218 15.79 -7.20 -6.68
N LEU A 219 15.35 -7.18 -7.93
CA LEU A 219 13.95 -7.40 -8.28
C LEU A 219 13.45 -8.78 -7.81
N CYS A 220 14.23 -9.84 -7.99
CA CYS A 220 13.89 -11.18 -7.50
C CYS A 220 13.82 -11.21 -5.97
N PHE A 221 14.81 -10.63 -5.27
CA PHE A 221 14.80 -10.50 -3.81
C PHE A 221 13.54 -9.78 -3.32
N ASN A 222 13.17 -8.69 -4.00
CA ASN A 222 12.01 -7.89 -3.65
C ASN A 222 10.70 -8.68 -3.83
N MET A 223 10.52 -9.32 -4.99
CA MET A 223 9.29 -10.06 -5.27
C MET A 223 9.17 -11.35 -4.45
N ASP A 224 10.26 -12.05 -4.19
CA ASP A 224 10.21 -13.30 -3.44
C ASP A 224 9.92 -13.10 -1.94
N LEU A 225 10.32 -11.97 -1.38
CA LEU A 225 10.15 -11.69 0.05
C LEU A 225 9.02 -10.72 0.37
N TRP A 226 8.89 -9.65 -0.40
CA TRP A 226 8.03 -8.53 -0.03
C TRP A 226 6.70 -8.47 -0.76
N TYR A 227 6.52 -9.30 -1.80
CA TYR A 227 5.27 -9.39 -2.53
C TYR A 227 4.27 -10.31 -1.84
N GLY A 228 3.08 -9.80 -1.56
CA GLY A 228 2.03 -10.48 -0.79
C GLY A 228 1.31 -11.61 -1.54
N ARG A 229 1.59 -11.78 -2.82
CA ARG A 229 1.05 -12.86 -3.66
C ARG A 229 -0.46 -12.99 -3.55
N PRO A 230 -1.23 -11.91 -3.86
CA PRO A 230 -2.68 -11.96 -3.82
C PRO A 230 -3.20 -13.03 -4.79
N GLY A 231 -4.26 -13.74 -4.40
CA GLY A 231 -4.80 -14.87 -5.16
C GLY A 231 -5.35 -14.53 -6.54
N GLN A 232 -5.43 -13.24 -6.86
CA GLN A 232 -5.97 -12.74 -8.13
C GLN A 232 -4.91 -12.58 -9.22
N GLU A 233 -3.64 -12.59 -8.89
CA GLU A 233 -2.57 -12.48 -9.87
C GLU A 233 -2.44 -13.74 -10.74
N PHE A 234 -1.90 -13.55 -11.95
CA PHE A 234 -1.83 -14.65 -12.92
C PHE A 234 -0.85 -15.76 -12.51
N ILE A 235 0.28 -15.39 -11.92
CA ILE A 235 1.32 -16.37 -11.54
C ILE A 235 1.30 -16.75 -10.06
N HIS A 236 0.19 -16.49 -9.35
CA HIS A 236 0.04 -16.80 -7.93
C HIS A 236 0.47 -18.24 -7.58
N ASP A 237 -0.13 -19.22 -8.24
CA ASP A 237 0.15 -20.64 -7.99
C ASP A 237 1.62 -21.02 -8.24
N ASP A 238 2.29 -20.30 -9.12
CA ASP A 238 3.69 -20.53 -9.43
C ASP A 238 4.60 -19.93 -8.38
N LEU A 239 4.33 -18.69 -7.97
CA LEU A 239 5.08 -18.00 -6.92
C LEU A 239 4.87 -18.63 -5.53
N MET A 240 3.75 -19.33 -5.32
CA MET A 240 3.54 -20.12 -4.10
C MET A 240 4.43 -21.37 -4.05
N LYS A 241 5.04 -21.78 -5.16
CA LYS A 241 5.84 -23.02 -5.28
C LYS A 241 7.31 -22.77 -5.58
N GLY A 242 7.66 -21.58 -6.04
CA GLY A 242 9.01 -21.25 -6.45
C GLY A 242 9.30 -19.75 -6.39
N THR A 243 10.52 -19.38 -6.79
CA THR A 243 10.97 -18.00 -6.85
C THR A 243 10.56 -17.33 -8.17
N LEU A 244 10.58 -16.00 -8.21
CA LEU A 244 10.35 -15.26 -9.46
C LEU A 244 11.35 -15.69 -10.54
N ASP A 245 12.63 -15.89 -10.20
CA ASP A 245 13.65 -16.36 -11.14
C ASP A 245 13.31 -17.72 -11.75
N GLU A 246 12.84 -18.68 -10.94
CA GLU A 246 12.42 -20.00 -11.42
C GLU A 246 11.21 -19.93 -12.35
N VAL A 247 10.22 -19.09 -12.01
CA VAL A 247 9.02 -18.88 -12.82
C VAL A 247 9.39 -18.24 -14.16
N LEU A 248 10.18 -17.16 -14.15
CA LEU A 248 10.62 -16.50 -15.36
C LEU A 248 11.47 -17.43 -16.23
N THR A 249 12.43 -18.13 -15.64
CA THR A 249 13.29 -19.06 -16.38
C THR A 249 12.50 -20.20 -17.03
N GLY A 250 11.51 -20.73 -16.31
CA GLY A 250 10.74 -21.91 -16.76
C GLY A 250 9.60 -21.60 -17.72
N LYS A 251 8.94 -20.45 -17.56
CA LYS A 251 7.71 -20.13 -18.29
C LYS A 251 7.77 -18.87 -19.15
N TYR A 252 8.59 -17.89 -18.78
CA TYR A 252 8.66 -16.59 -19.42
C TYR A 252 10.10 -16.16 -19.68
N PRO A 253 10.93 -17.01 -20.35
CA PRO A 253 12.35 -16.70 -20.57
C PRO A 253 12.56 -15.42 -21.37
N GLU A 254 11.65 -15.06 -22.27
CA GLU A 254 11.71 -13.82 -23.03
C GLU A 254 11.55 -12.57 -22.13
N VAL A 255 10.71 -12.62 -21.09
CA VAL A 255 10.58 -11.53 -20.11
C VAL A 255 11.87 -11.42 -19.29
N LYS A 256 12.44 -12.57 -18.89
CA LYS A 256 13.73 -12.59 -18.20
C LYS A 256 14.84 -11.96 -19.06
N GLU A 257 14.91 -12.29 -20.35
CA GLU A 257 15.87 -11.68 -21.30
C GLU A 257 15.68 -10.16 -21.40
N MET A 258 14.43 -9.67 -21.44
CA MET A 258 14.15 -8.23 -21.43
C MET A 258 14.66 -7.56 -20.14
N LEU A 259 14.50 -8.17 -18.99
CA LEU A 259 14.99 -7.64 -17.69
C LEU A 259 16.53 -7.58 -17.64
N PHE A 260 17.21 -8.46 -18.36
CA PHE A 260 18.67 -8.44 -18.54
C PHE A 260 19.17 -7.54 -19.66
N ALA A 261 18.30 -6.81 -20.35
CA ALA A 261 18.75 -5.87 -21.38
C ALA A 261 19.47 -4.67 -20.76
N GLY A 262 20.55 -4.21 -21.40
CA GLY A 262 21.26 -3.00 -21.01
C GLY A 262 20.55 -1.73 -21.44
N ASP A 263 19.83 -1.77 -22.57
CA ASP A 263 19.10 -0.62 -23.09
C ASP A 263 17.78 -0.40 -22.35
N PHE A 264 17.39 0.87 -22.25
CA PHE A 264 16.21 1.29 -21.51
C PHE A 264 14.89 0.73 -22.07
N GLU A 265 14.67 0.79 -23.39
CA GLU A 265 13.38 0.42 -23.98
C GLU A 265 13.04 -1.04 -23.72
N THR A 266 14.01 -1.94 -23.92
CA THR A 266 13.83 -3.38 -23.70
C THR A 266 13.63 -3.70 -22.23
N PHE A 267 14.41 -3.09 -21.34
CA PHE A 267 14.26 -3.27 -19.89
C PHE A 267 12.91 -2.76 -19.39
N TYR A 268 12.51 -1.56 -19.81
CA TYR A 268 11.22 -0.97 -19.42
C TYR A 268 10.02 -1.82 -19.91
N ALA A 269 10.14 -2.39 -21.11
CA ALA A 269 9.16 -3.36 -21.60
C ALA A 269 9.10 -4.60 -20.67
N GLY A 270 10.27 -5.14 -20.29
CA GLY A 270 10.34 -6.27 -19.34
C GLY A 270 9.66 -5.98 -18.00
N LEU A 271 9.88 -4.80 -17.41
CA LEU A 271 9.20 -4.38 -16.19
C LEU A 271 7.68 -4.28 -16.38
N ASN A 272 7.21 -3.74 -17.51
CA ASN A 272 5.79 -3.69 -17.82
C ASN A 272 5.17 -5.09 -17.98
N HIS A 273 5.88 -6.05 -18.57
CA HIS A 273 5.43 -7.45 -18.60
C HIS A 273 5.30 -8.06 -17.21
N VAL A 274 6.22 -7.71 -16.29
CA VAL A 274 6.13 -8.17 -14.90
C VAL A 274 4.96 -7.50 -14.18
N PHE A 275 4.95 -6.19 -14.05
CA PHE A 275 4.02 -5.48 -13.15
C PHE A 275 2.62 -5.28 -13.75
N ASN A 276 2.51 -4.96 -15.04
CA ASN A 276 1.23 -4.76 -15.71
C ASN A 276 0.69 -6.04 -16.38
N GLY A 277 1.47 -7.13 -16.37
CA GLY A 277 1.12 -8.43 -16.94
C GLY A 277 1.04 -9.53 -15.88
N LEU A 278 2.18 -10.08 -15.50
CA LEU A 278 2.28 -11.28 -14.66
C LEU A 278 1.78 -11.09 -13.23
N LEU A 279 2.10 -9.93 -12.62
CA LEU A 279 1.76 -9.57 -11.24
C LEU A 279 0.54 -8.65 -11.12
N PHE A 280 -0.20 -8.46 -12.21
CA PHE A 280 -1.40 -7.61 -12.14
C PHE A 280 -2.44 -8.19 -11.19
N ASP A 281 -2.73 -7.49 -10.11
CA ASP A 281 -3.57 -7.91 -8.99
C ASP A 281 -4.79 -7.01 -8.76
N GLY A 282 -5.18 -6.26 -9.77
CA GLY A 282 -6.34 -5.36 -9.69
C GLY A 282 -5.95 -3.89 -9.49
N GLY A 283 -4.69 -3.58 -9.17
CA GLY A 283 -4.20 -2.21 -9.12
C GLY A 283 -3.14 -1.90 -8.06
N HIS A 284 -2.92 -2.79 -7.09
CA HIS A 284 -1.86 -2.58 -6.10
C HIS A 284 -0.46 -2.81 -6.67
N SER A 285 -0.31 -3.79 -7.58
CA SER A 285 0.96 -4.03 -8.27
C SER A 285 0.95 -3.35 -9.63
N ALA A 286 1.87 -2.41 -9.85
CA ALA A 286 1.95 -1.61 -11.07
C ALA A 286 3.32 -0.94 -11.24
N MET A 287 3.57 -0.45 -12.46
CA MET A 287 4.54 0.62 -12.68
C MET A 287 3.99 1.92 -12.07
N ASP A 288 4.77 2.60 -11.24
CA ASP A 288 4.27 3.73 -10.47
C ASP A 288 4.80 5.08 -10.98
N CYS A 289 5.99 5.10 -11.57
CA CYS A 289 6.54 6.29 -12.21
C CYS A 289 6.40 6.18 -13.73
N ASP A 290 5.72 7.14 -14.34
CA ASP A 290 5.75 7.27 -15.81
C ASP A 290 7.06 7.94 -16.23
N VAL A 291 8.00 7.12 -16.67
CA VAL A 291 9.30 7.59 -17.19
C VAL A 291 9.28 7.94 -18.68
N LEU A 292 8.11 7.78 -19.32
CA LEU A 292 7.92 8.14 -20.72
C LEU A 292 7.25 9.50 -20.83
N THR A 293 7.89 10.38 -21.59
CA THR A 293 7.34 11.72 -21.87
C THR A 293 6.21 11.64 -22.92
N MET A 294 5.47 12.72 -23.09
CA MET A 294 4.41 12.81 -24.12
C MET A 294 4.93 12.54 -25.54
N ASP A 295 6.22 12.85 -25.81
CA ASP A 295 6.86 12.57 -27.10
C ASP A 295 7.13 11.08 -27.31
N GLU A 296 7.09 10.26 -26.23
CA GLU A 296 7.32 8.81 -26.23
C GLU A 296 6.02 7.99 -26.12
N LEU A 297 4.85 8.64 -26.26
CA LEU A 297 3.54 7.99 -26.17
C LEU A 297 3.39 6.77 -27.08
N GLU A 298 4.01 6.78 -28.26
CA GLU A 298 3.96 5.64 -29.18
C GLU A 298 4.78 4.45 -28.66
N LEU A 299 5.85 4.68 -27.91
CA LEU A 299 6.59 3.62 -27.21
C LEU A 299 5.72 2.99 -26.12
N SER A 300 5.07 3.80 -25.27
CA SER A 300 4.14 3.33 -24.25
C SER A 300 3.03 2.47 -24.86
N LYS A 301 2.35 2.96 -25.91
CA LYS A 301 1.30 2.21 -26.61
C LYS A 301 1.80 0.88 -27.18
N ARG A 302 3.02 0.86 -27.74
CA ARG A 302 3.62 -0.37 -28.29
C ARG A 302 3.87 -1.38 -27.18
N ILE A 303 4.46 -0.97 -26.07
CA ILE A 303 4.75 -1.84 -24.92
C ILE A 303 3.43 -2.38 -24.34
N MET A 304 2.45 -1.52 -24.07
CA MET A 304 1.17 -1.94 -23.52
C MET A 304 0.38 -2.84 -24.46
N LYS A 305 0.52 -2.66 -25.78
CA LYS A 305 -0.05 -3.56 -26.78
C LYS A 305 0.61 -4.94 -26.70
N ASP A 306 1.93 -5.01 -26.57
CA ASP A 306 2.66 -6.28 -26.47
C ASP A 306 2.28 -7.04 -25.18
N VAL A 307 2.22 -6.37 -24.04
CA VAL A 307 1.71 -6.94 -22.78
C VAL A 307 0.31 -7.52 -22.95
N LYS A 308 -0.58 -6.80 -23.65
CA LYS A 308 -1.95 -7.25 -23.96
C LYS A 308 -1.99 -8.49 -24.86
N GLU A 309 -1.19 -8.49 -25.92
CA GLU A 309 -1.18 -9.58 -26.91
C GLU A 309 -0.59 -10.88 -26.36
N LYS A 310 0.28 -10.79 -25.33
CA LYS A 310 0.81 -11.96 -24.62
C LYS A 310 -0.25 -12.71 -23.83
N ASP A 311 -1.39 -12.07 -23.52
CA ASP A 311 -2.52 -12.65 -22.80
C ASP A 311 -2.08 -13.58 -21.64
N TYR A 312 -1.57 -12.97 -20.59
CA TYR A 312 -1.15 -13.69 -19.37
C TYR A 312 -2.34 -14.30 -18.58
N GLY A 313 -3.44 -14.67 -19.30
CA GLY A 313 -4.60 -15.36 -18.73
C GLY A 313 -5.61 -14.46 -18.03
N ARG A 314 -5.25 -13.21 -17.74
CA ARG A 314 -6.18 -12.16 -17.36
C ARG A 314 -6.39 -11.28 -18.57
N SER A 315 -7.42 -11.57 -19.30
CA SER A 315 -7.67 -10.78 -20.47
C SER A 315 -7.89 -9.33 -20.05
N TYR A 316 -7.17 -8.44 -20.69
CA TYR A 316 -7.48 -7.00 -20.74
C TYR A 316 -8.94 -6.77 -21.19
N VAL A 317 -9.54 -7.77 -21.80
CA VAL A 317 -10.98 -7.88 -22.07
C VAL A 317 -11.75 -7.85 -20.74
N SER A 318 -11.28 -8.50 -19.68
CA SER A 318 -11.93 -8.42 -18.37
C SER A 318 -11.85 -7.01 -17.79
N THR A 319 -10.72 -6.31 -17.95
CA THR A 319 -10.58 -4.91 -17.51
C THR A 319 -11.46 -3.97 -18.32
N SER A 320 -11.49 -4.11 -19.66
CA SER A 320 -12.38 -3.30 -20.51
C SER A 320 -13.86 -3.58 -20.22
N GLN A 321 -14.21 -4.84 -19.94
CA GLN A 321 -15.57 -5.20 -19.53
C GLN A 321 -15.91 -4.67 -18.13
N LYS A 322 -14.95 -4.69 -17.19
CA LYS A 322 -15.10 -4.11 -15.87
C LYS A 322 -15.36 -2.61 -15.97
N VAL A 323 -14.58 -1.87 -16.75
CA VAL A 323 -14.78 -0.44 -17.01
C VAL A 323 -16.17 -0.18 -17.63
N ALA A 324 -16.54 -0.90 -18.69
CA ALA A 324 -17.84 -0.71 -19.33
C ALA A 324 -19.02 -1.01 -18.39
N ARG A 325 -18.89 -2.00 -17.50
CA ARG A 325 -19.90 -2.30 -16.48
C ARG A 325 -19.93 -1.24 -15.40
N GLY A 326 -18.76 -0.72 -14.99
CA GLY A 326 -18.67 0.40 -14.08
C GLY A 326 -19.38 1.65 -14.60
N GLU A 327 -19.19 2.00 -15.88
CA GLU A 327 -19.87 3.11 -16.52
C GLU A 327 -21.42 2.93 -16.52
N GLN A 328 -21.91 1.72 -16.85
CA GLN A 328 -23.35 1.42 -16.80
C GLN A 328 -23.93 1.57 -15.40
N ARG A 329 -23.23 1.13 -14.37
CA ARG A 329 -23.65 1.26 -12.98
C ARG A 329 -23.65 2.72 -12.54
N GLU A 330 -22.61 3.44 -12.87
CA GLU A 330 -22.44 4.86 -12.51
C GLU A 330 -23.51 5.76 -13.14
N GLU A 331 -23.98 5.46 -14.35
CA GLU A 331 -25.10 6.18 -14.96
C GLU A 331 -26.39 6.06 -14.14
N ILE A 332 -26.71 4.85 -13.65
CA ILE A 332 -27.91 4.63 -12.82
C ILE A 332 -27.73 5.32 -11.47
N ARG A 333 -26.56 5.15 -10.85
CA ARG A 333 -26.21 5.75 -9.58
C ARG A 333 -26.40 7.27 -9.61
N LYS A 334 -25.81 7.94 -10.59
CA LYS A 334 -25.96 9.39 -10.77
C LYS A 334 -27.41 9.83 -10.92
N ALA A 335 -28.22 9.06 -11.64
CA ALA A 335 -29.64 9.37 -11.82
C ALA A 335 -30.43 9.24 -10.51
N VAL A 336 -30.06 8.32 -9.63
CA VAL A 336 -30.73 8.11 -8.34
C VAL A 336 -30.36 9.19 -7.33
N TYR A 337 -29.08 9.52 -7.22
CA TYR A 337 -28.62 10.56 -6.29
C TYR A 337 -28.90 12.00 -6.77
N ASP A 338 -28.96 12.22 -8.07
CA ASP A 338 -29.22 13.54 -8.71
C ASP A 338 -28.35 14.70 -8.12
N GLY A 339 -27.09 14.38 -7.84
CA GLY A 339 -26.14 15.33 -7.26
C GLY A 339 -26.20 15.52 -5.74
N ASP A 340 -27.04 14.74 -5.04
CA ASP A 340 -27.04 14.64 -3.57
C ASP A 340 -26.14 13.47 -3.12
N ILE A 341 -25.74 13.48 -1.87
CA ILE A 341 -25.00 12.40 -1.20
C ILE A 341 -25.93 11.39 -0.50
N TYR A 342 -27.20 11.68 -0.44
CA TYR A 342 -28.20 10.98 0.38
C TYR A 342 -29.53 10.88 -0.33
N VAL A 343 -30.10 9.71 -0.36
CA VAL A 343 -31.46 9.46 -0.82
C VAL A 343 -32.22 8.59 0.19
N GLU A 344 -33.54 8.77 0.28
CA GLU A 344 -34.37 7.97 1.19
C GLU A 344 -35.71 7.62 0.55
N GLN A 345 -36.23 6.44 0.88
CA GLN A 345 -37.57 6.00 0.53
C GLN A 345 -38.13 5.07 1.61
N GLY A 346 -39.30 5.41 2.15
CA GLY A 346 -39.93 4.63 3.21
C GLY A 346 -39.09 4.63 4.49
N ASP A 347 -38.65 3.46 4.92
CA ASP A 347 -37.83 3.27 6.12
C ASP A 347 -36.33 3.08 5.84
N THR A 348 -35.91 3.29 4.60
CA THR A 348 -34.54 3.02 4.16
C THR A 348 -33.91 4.28 3.54
N ALA A 349 -32.68 4.56 3.95
CA ALA A 349 -31.82 5.60 3.39
C ALA A 349 -30.58 4.97 2.78
N MET A 350 -30.01 5.64 1.77
CA MET A 350 -28.74 5.27 1.16
C MET A 350 -27.81 6.50 1.14
N ILE A 351 -26.56 6.30 1.56
CA ILE A 351 -25.50 7.31 1.62
C ILE A 351 -24.44 6.93 0.60
N SER A 352 -24.06 7.87 -0.25
CA SER A 352 -23.01 7.67 -1.25
C SER A 352 -21.64 7.68 -0.60
N LEU A 353 -20.87 6.61 -0.77
CA LEU A 353 -19.41 6.71 -0.70
C LEU A 353 -18.92 7.05 -2.12
N GLU A 354 -18.13 8.10 -2.22
CA GLU A 354 -17.51 8.49 -3.50
C GLU A 354 -16.65 7.35 -4.09
N SER A 355 -15.80 7.64 -5.04
CA SER A 355 -14.95 6.63 -5.69
C SER A 355 -13.86 6.03 -4.80
N GLU A 356 -13.49 6.72 -3.71
CA GLU A 356 -12.44 6.33 -2.76
C GLU A 356 -12.73 6.87 -1.36
N PHE A 357 -12.16 6.21 -0.33
CA PHE A 357 -12.10 6.76 1.02
C PHE A 357 -11.07 7.90 1.06
N MET A 358 -11.53 9.12 1.26
CA MET A 358 -10.72 10.33 1.25
C MET A 358 -10.87 11.13 2.54
N VAL A 359 -9.82 11.86 2.90
CA VAL A 359 -9.82 12.79 4.04
C VAL A 359 -9.26 14.14 3.60
N ASP A 360 -10.02 15.20 3.83
CA ASP A 360 -9.54 16.57 3.74
C ASP A 360 -8.85 16.99 5.06
N PHE A 361 -7.59 16.60 5.22
CA PHE A 361 -6.81 16.87 6.42
C PHE A 361 -6.73 18.37 6.75
N ASP A 362 -6.54 19.21 5.76
CA ASP A 362 -6.45 20.65 5.96
C ASP A 362 -7.80 21.27 6.32
N GLY A 363 -8.87 20.78 5.71
CA GLY A 363 -10.24 21.16 6.06
C GLY A 363 -10.57 20.81 7.50
N TRP A 364 -10.25 19.60 7.97
CA TRP A 364 -10.44 19.21 9.37
C TRP A 364 -9.58 20.03 10.33
N LYS A 365 -8.31 20.30 10.01
CA LYS A 365 -7.46 21.21 10.81
C LYS A 365 -8.07 22.61 10.90
N ALA A 366 -8.62 23.13 9.80
CA ALA A 366 -9.29 24.43 9.77
C ALA A 366 -10.58 24.43 10.61
N PHE A 367 -11.39 23.38 10.53
CA PHE A 367 -12.60 23.18 11.31
C PHE A 367 -12.30 23.23 12.81
N TYR A 368 -11.39 22.38 13.31
CA TYR A 368 -11.02 22.35 14.74
C TYR A 368 -10.33 23.65 15.22
N ALA A 369 -9.69 24.38 14.31
CA ALA A 369 -9.17 25.71 14.61
C ALA A 369 -10.25 26.82 14.62
N GLY A 370 -11.51 26.52 14.32
CA GLY A 370 -12.61 27.47 14.20
C GLY A 370 -12.47 28.43 13.02
N LYS A 371 -11.76 28.01 11.96
CA LYS A 371 -11.46 28.80 10.75
C LYS A 371 -12.22 28.33 9.50
N GLY A 372 -12.94 27.25 9.57
CA GLY A 372 -13.66 26.65 8.46
C GLY A 372 -14.90 25.89 8.92
N GLU A 373 -15.72 25.49 7.96
CA GLU A 373 -16.83 24.55 8.17
C GLU A 373 -16.31 23.11 8.15
N ARG A 374 -17.12 22.14 8.60
CA ARG A 374 -16.81 20.72 8.50
C ARG A 374 -16.59 20.34 7.02
N PRO A 375 -15.51 19.65 6.68
CA PRO A 375 -15.28 19.17 5.31
C PRO A 375 -16.44 18.31 4.83
N LEU A 376 -16.78 18.43 3.57
CA LEU A 376 -17.82 17.63 2.91
C LEU A 376 -17.38 17.23 1.50
N ALA A 377 -16.95 18.18 0.67
CA ALA A 377 -16.40 17.89 -0.63
C ALA A 377 -15.03 17.21 -0.47
N GLU A 378 -14.82 16.11 -1.16
CA GLU A 378 -13.56 15.34 -1.11
C GLU A 378 -13.23 14.75 0.28
N ASP A 379 -14.23 14.64 1.19
CA ASP A 379 -14.08 14.06 2.51
C ASP A 379 -15.20 13.04 2.79
N THR A 380 -14.81 11.77 2.90
CA THR A 380 -15.77 10.68 3.06
C THR A 380 -16.39 10.66 4.45
N VAL A 381 -15.62 11.03 5.50
CA VAL A 381 -16.12 11.06 6.88
C VAL A 381 -17.18 12.14 7.04
N GLY A 382 -16.92 13.34 6.54
CA GLY A 382 -17.89 14.44 6.55
C GLY A 382 -19.16 14.13 5.76
N THR A 383 -19.00 13.47 4.61
CA THR A 383 -20.11 13.00 3.77
C THR A 383 -20.99 12.01 4.53
N VAL A 384 -20.39 10.95 5.10
CA VAL A 384 -21.14 9.91 5.83
C VAL A 384 -21.80 10.50 7.09
N LEU A 385 -21.08 11.30 7.86
CA LEU A 385 -21.63 11.95 9.04
C LEU A 385 -22.84 12.84 8.70
N THR A 386 -22.77 13.59 7.60
CA THR A 386 -23.91 14.39 7.12
C THR A 386 -25.10 13.53 6.71
N GLY A 387 -24.86 12.40 6.05
CA GLY A 387 -25.91 11.44 5.71
C GLY A 387 -26.56 10.80 6.94
N LEU A 388 -25.76 10.41 7.94
CA LEU A 388 -26.23 9.86 9.22
C LEU A 388 -27.05 10.89 10.01
N GLU A 389 -26.65 12.16 10.06
CA GLU A 389 -27.43 13.25 10.67
C GLU A 389 -28.79 13.44 9.99
N ARG A 390 -28.83 13.37 8.64
CA ARG A 390 -30.09 13.44 7.88
C ARG A 390 -31.01 12.25 8.21
N ALA A 391 -30.47 11.02 8.22
CA ALA A 391 -31.22 9.82 8.58
C ALA A 391 -31.76 9.89 10.02
N ALA A 392 -30.94 10.32 10.99
CA ALA A 392 -31.36 10.50 12.37
C ALA A 392 -32.42 11.59 12.56
N GLY A 393 -32.48 12.56 11.65
CA GLY A 393 -33.53 13.59 11.61
C GLY A 393 -34.91 13.08 11.15
N ASN A 394 -34.97 11.91 10.51
CA ASN A 394 -36.23 11.29 10.06
C ASN A 394 -36.55 10.02 10.88
N PRO A 395 -37.51 10.05 11.82
CA PRO A 395 -37.81 8.91 12.69
C PRO A 395 -38.39 7.67 11.97
N GLU A 396 -38.75 7.78 10.70
CA GLU A 396 -39.20 6.65 9.91
C GLU A 396 -38.02 5.78 9.40
N ILE A 397 -36.81 6.34 9.33
CA ILE A 397 -35.62 5.63 8.83
C ILE A 397 -35.15 4.61 9.90
N LYS A 398 -35.00 3.37 9.47
CA LYS A 398 -34.48 2.24 10.27
C LYS A 398 -33.25 1.63 9.64
N ASN A 399 -33.21 1.60 8.31
CA ASN A 399 -32.17 0.98 7.51
C ASN A 399 -31.32 2.06 6.87
N ILE A 400 -29.99 1.92 6.96
CA ILE A 400 -29.03 2.77 6.28
C ILE A 400 -28.11 1.90 5.45
N ILE A 401 -27.99 2.19 4.17
CA ILE A 401 -27.13 1.49 3.24
C ILE A 401 -26.01 2.44 2.83
N LEU A 402 -24.76 2.00 3.00
CA LEU A 402 -23.63 2.70 2.42
C LEU A 402 -23.38 2.16 1.01
N ASP A 403 -23.40 3.05 0.04
CA ASP A 403 -23.13 2.72 -1.36
C ASP A 403 -21.63 2.71 -1.62
N ASP A 404 -21.02 1.55 -1.40
CA ASP A 404 -19.62 1.25 -1.61
C ASP A 404 -19.34 0.68 -3.02
N SER A 405 -20.37 0.65 -3.87
CA SER A 405 -20.33 -0.08 -5.14
C SER A 405 -19.40 0.51 -6.20
N CYS A 406 -18.97 1.75 -6.04
CA CYS A 406 -17.99 2.43 -6.90
C CYS A 406 -16.66 2.72 -6.19
N ASN A 407 -16.48 2.22 -4.98
CA ASN A 407 -15.34 2.56 -4.14
C ASN A 407 -14.12 1.67 -4.42
N GLY A 408 -13.09 2.25 -5.02
CA GLY A 408 -11.82 1.56 -5.34
C GLY A 408 -10.87 1.41 -4.17
N GLY A 409 -11.20 1.92 -2.98
CA GLY A 409 -10.36 1.85 -1.78
C GLY A 409 -10.04 3.20 -1.17
N GLY A 410 -8.77 3.52 -0.97
CA GLY A 410 -8.31 4.80 -0.42
C GLY A 410 -7.74 4.70 0.99
N ILE A 411 -7.97 5.72 1.80
CA ILE A 411 -7.30 5.91 3.10
C ILE A 411 -8.03 5.15 4.21
N ASP A 412 -7.32 4.25 4.89
CA ASP A 412 -7.87 3.37 5.93
C ASP A 412 -8.44 4.14 7.14
N ILE A 413 -7.87 5.29 7.50
CA ILE A 413 -8.37 6.11 8.61
C ILE A 413 -9.82 6.60 8.36
N ALA A 414 -10.17 6.95 7.11
CA ALA A 414 -11.54 7.31 6.77
C ALA A 414 -12.49 6.11 6.92
N MET A 415 -12.07 4.95 6.44
CA MET A 415 -12.83 3.70 6.59
C MET A 415 -13.10 3.38 8.07
N LEU A 416 -12.07 3.44 8.91
CA LEU A 416 -12.17 3.18 10.35
C LEU A 416 -13.07 4.18 11.09
N ALA A 417 -13.02 5.47 10.72
CA ALA A 417 -13.89 6.49 11.30
C ALA A 417 -15.37 6.22 10.98
N ILE A 418 -15.67 5.80 9.75
CA ILE A 418 -17.04 5.45 9.35
C ILE A 418 -17.51 4.20 10.08
N GLU A 419 -16.66 3.20 10.21
CA GLU A 419 -16.97 1.99 10.98
C GLU A 419 -17.31 2.33 12.44
N TRP A 420 -16.52 3.19 13.11
CA TRP A 420 -16.80 3.70 14.45
C TRP A 420 -18.14 4.44 14.53
N LEU A 421 -18.43 5.31 13.58
CA LEU A 421 -19.69 6.05 13.53
C LEU A 421 -20.91 5.11 13.46
N MET A 422 -20.79 4.02 12.70
CA MET A 422 -21.92 3.11 12.46
C MET A 422 -22.05 2.02 13.51
N THR A 423 -20.94 1.47 13.96
CA THR A 423 -20.94 0.26 14.81
C THR A 423 -20.48 0.49 16.25
N GLY A 424 -19.85 1.64 16.52
CA GLY A 424 -19.17 1.91 17.79
C GLY A 424 -17.87 1.11 17.96
N LYS A 425 -17.32 0.60 16.88
CA LYS A 425 -16.05 -0.13 16.81
C LYS A 425 -15.34 0.25 15.53
N GLY A 426 -14.00 0.15 15.51
CA GLY A 426 -13.22 0.36 14.31
C GLY A 426 -11.80 -0.16 14.51
N TYR A 427 -11.43 -1.16 13.75
CA TYR A 427 -10.07 -1.67 13.71
C TYR A 427 -9.81 -2.41 12.40
N ILE A 428 -8.55 -2.40 12.00
CA ILE A 428 -8.03 -3.22 10.90
C ILE A 428 -7.12 -4.29 11.47
N ARG A 429 -7.23 -5.51 10.98
CA ARG A 429 -6.35 -6.61 11.35
C ARG A 429 -5.58 -7.09 10.13
N ASP A 430 -4.26 -7.03 10.23
CA ASP A 430 -3.35 -7.46 9.18
C ASP A 430 -2.54 -8.66 9.61
N ARG A 431 -2.21 -9.51 8.66
CA ARG A 431 -1.22 -10.57 8.82
C ARG A 431 0.04 -10.23 8.02
N ASN A 432 1.19 -10.38 8.67
CA ASN A 432 2.47 -10.39 7.99
C ASN A 432 2.74 -11.80 7.45
N GLU A 433 2.68 -11.98 6.13
CA GLU A 433 2.85 -13.28 5.48
C GLU A 433 4.28 -13.84 5.62
N LEU A 434 5.29 -13.00 5.89
CA LEU A 434 6.66 -13.45 6.11
C LEU A 434 6.86 -14.09 7.50
N THR A 435 6.10 -13.66 8.48
CA THR A 435 6.28 -14.06 9.89
C THR A 435 5.09 -14.79 10.48
N GLY A 436 3.91 -14.66 9.88
CA GLY A 436 2.64 -15.13 10.41
C GLY A 436 2.12 -14.32 11.59
N GLN A 437 2.73 -13.16 11.92
CA GLN A 437 2.24 -12.27 12.97
C GLN A 437 0.98 -11.55 12.51
N PHE A 438 0.08 -11.32 13.48
CA PHE A 438 -1.06 -10.44 13.30
C PHE A 438 -0.78 -9.08 13.94
N ASN A 439 -1.22 -8.02 13.28
CA ASN A 439 -1.22 -6.66 13.78
C ASN A 439 -2.65 -6.14 13.75
N THR A 440 -3.10 -5.56 14.85
CA THR A 440 -4.37 -4.86 14.92
C THR A 440 -4.09 -3.38 15.10
N LYS A 441 -4.53 -2.56 14.16
CA LYS A 441 -4.57 -1.12 14.24
C LYS A 441 -6.00 -0.72 14.59
N ALA A 442 -6.19 -0.11 15.73
CA ALA A 442 -7.46 0.48 16.11
C ALA A 442 -7.28 1.98 16.30
N GLU A 443 -8.29 2.74 15.95
CA GLU A 443 -8.31 4.19 16.11
C GLU A 443 -9.56 4.60 16.88
N VAL A 444 -9.41 5.57 17.77
CA VAL A 444 -10.50 6.20 18.51
C VAL A 444 -10.64 7.61 17.99
N PHE A 445 -11.85 8.02 17.69
CA PHE A 445 -12.16 9.28 17.03
C PHE A 445 -12.92 10.23 17.95
N ASP A 446 -12.74 11.53 17.76
CA ASP A 446 -13.60 12.58 18.31
C ASP A 446 -14.94 12.55 17.56
N LEU A 447 -15.87 11.73 18.06
CA LEU A 447 -17.17 11.49 17.41
C LEU A 447 -18.18 12.63 17.66
N ASN A 448 -18.00 13.39 18.73
CA ASN A 448 -18.86 14.51 19.08
C ASN A 448 -18.35 15.86 18.54
N LEU A 449 -17.18 15.88 17.90
CA LEU A 449 -16.52 17.02 17.26
C LEU A 449 -16.22 18.19 18.23
N ASP A 450 -15.91 17.89 19.50
CA ASP A 450 -15.57 18.91 20.51
C ASP A 450 -14.07 19.21 20.60
N GLY A 451 -13.25 18.50 19.82
CA GLY A 451 -11.79 18.65 19.76
C GLY A 451 -11.06 17.90 20.87
N LYS A 452 -11.69 16.90 21.50
CA LYS A 452 -11.10 16.01 22.47
C LYS A 452 -11.46 14.57 22.16
N ILE A 453 -10.64 13.65 22.64
CA ILE A 453 -10.94 12.22 22.56
C ILE A 453 -11.10 11.73 23.99
N ASP A 454 -12.33 11.44 24.39
CA ASP A 454 -12.66 10.99 25.74
C ASP A 454 -13.92 10.08 25.79
N GLU A 455 -14.40 9.78 26.99
CA GLU A 455 -15.56 8.88 27.20
C GLU A 455 -16.89 9.43 26.64
N SER A 456 -16.93 10.69 26.21
CA SER A 456 -18.11 11.29 25.57
C SER A 456 -18.22 10.98 24.07
N ASP A 457 -17.16 10.41 23.47
CA ASP A 457 -17.12 10.01 22.07
C ASP A 457 -17.87 8.69 21.84
N VAL A 458 -19.18 8.78 21.95
CA VAL A 458 -20.10 7.66 21.70
C VAL A 458 -20.95 7.98 20.48
N SER A 459 -20.90 7.12 19.47
CA SER A 459 -21.72 7.32 18.28
C SER A 459 -23.21 7.22 18.60
N PRO A 460 -24.03 8.22 18.27
CA PRO A 460 -25.47 8.15 18.41
C PRO A 460 -26.17 7.33 17.32
N TYR A 461 -25.39 6.80 16.34
CA TYR A 461 -25.93 6.16 15.14
C TYR A 461 -25.94 4.63 15.21
N THR A 462 -25.42 4.02 16.25
CA THR A 462 -25.30 2.54 16.38
C THR A 462 -26.65 1.81 16.48
N GLY A 463 -27.75 2.53 16.54
CA GLY A 463 -29.11 1.94 16.61
C GLY A 463 -29.77 1.65 15.28
N PHE A 464 -29.17 2.03 14.15
CA PHE A 464 -29.69 1.71 12.82
C PHE A 464 -29.33 0.28 12.41
N ARG A 465 -30.09 -0.26 11.45
CA ARG A 465 -29.74 -1.48 10.71
C ARG A 465 -28.87 -1.06 9.52
N TYR A 466 -27.70 -1.65 9.38
CA TYR A 466 -26.76 -1.25 8.36
C TYR A 466 -26.67 -2.26 7.24
N GLY A 467 -26.55 -1.75 6.00
CA GLY A 467 -26.18 -2.48 4.81
C GLY A 467 -25.01 -1.83 4.10
N VAL A 468 -24.25 -2.61 3.34
CA VAL A 468 -23.20 -2.12 2.45
C VAL A 468 -23.49 -2.65 1.05
N LEU A 469 -23.64 -1.75 0.09
CA LEU A 469 -23.85 -2.09 -1.30
C LEU A 469 -22.49 -2.17 -2.00
N THR A 470 -22.10 -3.36 -2.45
CA THR A 470 -20.80 -3.65 -3.06
C THR A 470 -20.89 -4.05 -4.51
N SER A 471 -19.80 -3.93 -5.24
CA SER A 471 -19.66 -4.46 -6.60
C SER A 471 -18.22 -4.95 -6.87
N VAL A 472 -17.96 -5.37 -8.11
CA VAL A 472 -16.61 -5.72 -8.57
C VAL A 472 -15.64 -4.52 -8.60
N ASP A 473 -16.10 -3.30 -8.39
CA ASP A 473 -15.25 -2.12 -8.27
C ASP A 473 -14.95 -1.77 -6.81
N SER A 474 -15.64 -2.39 -5.83
CA SER A 474 -15.27 -2.33 -4.42
C SER A 474 -13.96 -3.10 -4.21
N PHE A 475 -12.85 -2.36 -4.03
CA PHE A 475 -11.49 -2.90 -4.02
C PHE A 475 -10.66 -2.28 -2.89
N SER A 476 -9.59 -2.92 -2.41
CA SER A 476 -8.73 -2.41 -1.35
C SER A 476 -9.51 -2.07 -0.08
N CYS A 477 -9.47 -0.85 0.47
CA CYS A 477 -10.32 -0.44 1.59
C CYS A 477 -11.81 -0.59 1.28
N GLY A 478 -12.26 -0.36 0.02
CA GLY A 478 -13.63 -0.63 -0.42
C GLY A 478 -14.02 -2.12 -0.43
N ASN A 479 -13.04 -3.03 -0.40
CA ASN A 479 -13.27 -4.45 -0.17
C ASN A 479 -13.15 -4.83 1.33
N ALA A 480 -12.25 -4.22 2.07
CA ALA A 480 -12.07 -4.50 3.50
C ALA A 480 -13.28 -3.99 4.32
N PHE A 481 -13.79 -2.81 3.98
CA PHE A 481 -14.94 -2.20 4.65
C PHE A 481 -16.17 -3.10 4.75
N PRO A 482 -16.70 -3.69 3.66
CA PRO A 482 -17.84 -4.60 3.76
C PRO A 482 -17.55 -5.84 4.61
N TRP A 483 -16.32 -6.36 4.61
CA TRP A 483 -15.95 -7.47 5.48
C TRP A 483 -16.09 -7.10 6.96
N PHE A 484 -15.51 -5.98 7.38
CA PHE A 484 -15.60 -5.53 8.78
C PHE A 484 -17.02 -5.15 9.17
N MET A 485 -17.76 -4.49 8.29
CA MET A 485 -19.16 -4.19 8.53
C MET A 485 -20.02 -5.45 8.69
N HIS A 486 -19.73 -6.50 7.90
CA HIS A 486 -20.41 -7.79 8.03
C HIS A 486 -20.10 -8.49 9.37
N GLU A 487 -18.84 -8.45 9.82
CA GLU A 487 -18.42 -8.95 11.14
C GLU A 487 -19.13 -8.21 12.29
N HIS A 488 -19.53 -6.97 12.07
CA HIS A 488 -20.31 -6.17 13.00
C HIS A 488 -21.84 -6.23 12.79
N GLY A 489 -22.30 -7.15 11.95
CA GLY A 489 -23.71 -7.46 11.75
C GLY A 489 -24.42 -6.66 10.65
N ALA A 490 -23.69 -5.96 9.79
CA ALA A 490 -24.28 -5.34 8.61
C ALA A 490 -24.60 -6.38 7.52
N MET A 491 -25.64 -6.11 6.75
CA MET A 491 -25.97 -6.91 5.57
C MET A 491 -25.14 -6.47 4.34
N ILE A 492 -24.60 -7.41 3.57
CA ILE A 492 -23.89 -7.11 2.33
C ILE A 492 -24.79 -7.35 1.13
N LEU A 493 -24.98 -6.31 0.32
CA LEU A 493 -25.87 -6.31 -0.85
C LEU A 493 -25.07 -6.08 -2.12
N GLY A 494 -25.61 -6.52 -3.25
CA GLY A 494 -25.09 -6.17 -4.57
C GLY A 494 -24.36 -7.30 -5.25
N GLN A 495 -23.07 -7.15 -5.47
CA GLN A 495 -22.20 -8.13 -6.09
C GLN A 495 -20.93 -8.27 -5.27
N LYS A 496 -20.38 -9.48 -5.23
CA LYS A 496 -19.10 -9.78 -4.56
C LYS A 496 -18.02 -8.75 -4.95
N SER A 497 -17.34 -8.19 -3.96
CA SER A 497 -16.23 -7.25 -4.13
C SER A 497 -14.98 -7.89 -4.75
N SER A 498 -13.95 -7.13 -5.09
CA SER A 498 -12.85 -7.65 -5.91
C SER A 498 -11.51 -7.85 -5.21
N GLY A 499 -11.45 -7.79 -3.88
CA GLY A 499 -10.23 -8.10 -3.14
C GLY A 499 -9.29 -6.90 -2.96
N GLY A 500 -7.97 -7.14 -3.01
CA GLY A 500 -6.96 -6.11 -2.70
C GLY A 500 -6.65 -6.05 -1.20
N ALA A 501 -6.45 -7.22 -0.56
CA ALA A 501 -6.21 -7.31 0.88
C ALA A 501 -4.89 -6.70 1.34
N CYS A 502 -3.84 -6.78 0.52
CA CYS A 502 -2.53 -6.32 0.92
C CYS A 502 -2.40 -4.79 0.77
N ALA A 503 -1.76 -4.14 1.74
CA ALA A 503 -1.37 -2.74 1.61
C ALA A 503 -0.44 -2.54 0.41
N ILE A 504 -0.37 -1.33 -0.12
CA ILE A 504 0.55 -1.00 -1.20
C ILE A 504 1.94 -0.73 -0.62
N ARG A 505 2.97 -1.29 -1.25
CA ARG A 505 4.35 -1.09 -0.90
C ARG A 505 5.13 -0.50 -2.08
N PRO A 506 5.70 0.70 -1.94
CA PRO A 506 6.60 1.26 -2.94
C PRO A 506 7.90 0.47 -3.03
N ALA A 507 8.49 0.41 -4.21
CA ALA A 507 9.80 -0.18 -4.47
C ALA A 507 10.44 0.46 -5.69
N SER A 508 11.69 0.11 -6.00
CA SER A 508 12.33 0.58 -7.23
C SER A 508 13.04 -0.55 -7.97
N ALA A 509 13.03 -0.48 -9.29
CA ALA A 509 13.77 -1.40 -10.14
C ALA A 509 14.59 -0.59 -11.18
N GLY A 510 15.91 -0.61 -11.03
CA GLY A 510 16.81 0.12 -11.94
C GLY A 510 16.59 1.64 -11.97
N GLY A 511 16.15 2.23 -10.86
CA GLY A 511 15.85 3.65 -10.75
C GLY A 511 14.42 4.02 -11.16
N ILE A 512 13.59 3.06 -11.51
CA ILE A 512 12.18 3.27 -11.87
C ILE A 512 11.31 2.88 -10.69
N GLY A 513 10.39 3.75 -10.30
CA GLY A 513 9.43 3.47 -9.23
C GLY A 513 8.41 2.41 -9.67
N VAL A 514 8.23 1.43 -8.82
CA VAL A 514 7.21 0.38 -8.94
C VAL A 514 6.51 0.23 -7.61
N ARG A 515 5.33 -0.38 -7.62
CA ARG A 515 4.62 -0.73 -6.39
C ARG A 515 4.13 -2.17 -6.44
N ASN A 516 3.92 -2.75 -5.28
CA ASN A 516 3.36 -4.09 -5.17
C ASN A 516 2.49 -4.25 -3.91
N SER A 517 1.65 -5.25 -3.93
CA SER A 517 0.94 -5.74 -2.75
C SER A 517 1.94 -6.20 -1.69
N ALA A 518 1.88 -5.64 -0.48
CA ALA A 518 2.86 -5.89 0.58
C ALA A 518 2.63 -7.20 1.32
N ALA A 519 3.61 -8.10 1.32
CA ALA A 519 3.56 -9.31 2.15
C ALA A 519 3.53 -9.03 3.66
N THR A 520 3.96 -7.85 4.07
CA THR A 520 4.03 -7.46 5.48
C THR A 520 2.73 -6.90 6.05
N SER A 521 1.70 -6.67 5.22
CA SER A 521 0.42 -6.10 5.65
C SER A 521 -0.69 -6.59 4.73
N CYS A 522 -1.20 -7.78 5.00
CA CYS A 522 -2.34 -8.37 4.28
C CYS A 522 -3.54 -8.43 5.23
N THR A 523 -4.57 -7.67 4.94
CA THR A 523 -5.79 -7.57 5.74
C THR A 523 -6.51 -8.92 5.83
N VAL A 524 -6.96 -9.25 7.02
CA VAL A 524 -7.63 -10.51 7.35
C VAL A 524 -8.87 -10.27 8.20
N THR A 525 -9.78 -11.22 8.17
CA THR A 525 -10.94 -11.28 9.08
C THR A 525 -10.53 -11.50 10.53
N ASP A 526 -11.47 -11.44 11.46
CA ASP A 526 -11.26 -11.77 12.87
C ASP A 526 -10.76 -13.21 13.06
N GLU A 527 -11.22 -14.16 12.23
CA GLU A 527 -10.74 -15.53 12.22
C GLU A 527 -9.35 -15.71 11.58
N GLY A 528 -8.83 -14.68 10.92
CA GLY A 528 -7.53 -14.69 10.26
C GLY A 528 -7.55 -15.16 8.80
N ASP A 529 -8.73 -15.23 8.20
CA ASP A 529 -8.87 -15.54 6.77
C ASP A 529 -8.60 -14.28 5.93
N THR A 530 -7.95 -14.45 4.77
CA THR A 530 -7.67 -13.34 3.88
C THR A 530 -8.94 -12.75 3.27
N VAL A 531 -9.05 -11.43 3.27
CA VAL A 531 -10.15 -10.70 2.60
C VAL A 531 -9.91 -10.57 1.08
N ASP A 532 -8.80 -11.06 0.55
CA ASP A 532 -8.39 -10.90 -0.85
C ASP A 532 -9.34 -11.55 -1.87
N ASN A 533 -10.11 -12.53 -1.43
CA ASN A 533 -11.07 -13.21 -2.30
C ASN A 533 -12.36 -12.41 -2.56
N GLY A 534 -12.47 -11.22 -2.01
CA GLY A 534 -13.69 -10.39 -2.07
C GLY A 534 -14.74 -10.80 -1.04
N CYS A 535 -15.47 -9.82 -0.52
CA CYS A 535 -16.55 -10.03 0.44
C CYS A 535 -17.76 -10.68 -0.25
N PRO A 536 -18.25 -11.82 0.22
CA PRO A 536 -19.48 -12.42 -0.30
C PRO A 536 -20.68 -11.53 0.03
N VAL A 537 -21.75 -11.65 -0.75
CA VAL A 537 -22.99 -10.90 -0.53
C VAL A 537 -24.05 -11.79 0.10
N ASP A 538 -24.87 -11.21 0.99
CA ASP A 538 -26.07 -11.86 1.53
C ASP A 538 -27.23 -11.81 0.53
N ALA A 539 -27.28 -10.77 -0.30
CA ALA A 539 -28.22 -10.65 -1.41
C ALA A 539 -27.53 -10.23 -2.71
N ASP A 540 -27.50 -11.12 -3.69
CA ASP A 540 -27.03 -10.82 -5.04
C ASP A 540 -28.12 -10.03 -5.79
N LEU A 541 -27.78 -8.82 -6.24
CA LEU A 541 -28.69 -7.91 -6.93
C LEU A 541 -28.45 -7.87 -8.45
N ILE A 542 -27.53 -8.68 -8.97
CA ILE A 542 -27.29 -8.78 -10.42
C ILE A 542 -28.53 -9.33 -11.10
N SER A 543 -29.10 -8.56 -12.01
CA SER A 543 -30.25 -8.99 -12.81
C SER A 543 -29.82 -9.77 -14.05
N GLY A 544 -30.74 -10.59 -14.59
CA GLY A 544 -30.56 -11.25 -15.87
C GLY A 544 -30.99 -10.38 -17.07
N GLY A 545 -31.31 -9.10 -16.86
CA GLY A 545 -31.77 -8.15 -17.88
C GLY A 545 -30.64 -7.57 -18.75
N GLU A 546 -31.02 -6.62 -19.63
CA GLU A 546 -30.03 -5.91 -20.47
C GLU A 546 -29.05 -5.07 -19.63
N ASN A 547 -29.54 -4.49 -18.54
CA ASN A 547 -28.67 -3.83 -17.55
C ASN A 547 -28.58 -4.69 -16.28
N PRO A 548 -27.46 -5.32 -16.00
CA PRO A 548 -27.30 -6.17 -14.83
C PRO A 548 -27.41 -5.42 -13.50
N TYR A 549 -27.28 -4.10 -13.49
CA TYR A 549 -27.27 -3.25 -12.28
C TYR A 549 -28.61 -2.53 -12.02
N GLU A 550 -29.69 -2.86 -12.71
CA GLU A 550 -30.98 -2.19 -12.56
C GLU A 550 -31.55 -2.25 -11.14
N ASN A 551 -31.22 -3.31 -10.37
CA ASN A 551 -31.69 -3.50 -9.00
C ASN A 551 -30.81 -2.82 -7.95
N PHE A 552 -29.58 -2.40 -8.30
CA PHE A 552 -28.59 -1.90 -7.33
C PHE A 552 -29.04 -0.65 -6.58
N TYR A 553 -29.78 0.21 -7.24
CA TYR A 553 -30.20 1.51 -6.70
C TYR A 553 -31.73 1.65 -6.61
N ASP A 554 -32.45 0.53 -6.69
CA ASP A 554 -33.89 0.53 -6.40
C ASP A 554 -34.12 0.41 -4.89
N LEU A 555 -34.37 1.55 -4.25
CA LEU A 555 -34.59 1.62 -2.81
C LEU A 555 -35.74 0.72 -2.31
N SER A 556 -36.71 0.38 -3.15
CA SER A 556 -37.79 -0.55 -2.77
C SER A 556 -37.26 -1.97 -2.64
N ILE A 557 -36.40 -2.40 -3.59
CA ILE A 557 -35.74 -3.72 -3.54
C ILE A 557 -34.77 -3.78 -2.37
N LEU A 558 -33.95 -2.75 -2.20
CA LEU A 558 -32.98 -2.65 -1.12
C LEU A 558 -33.66 -2.70 0.26
N SER A 559 -34.75 -1.96 0.44
CA SER A 559 -35.55 -1.96 1.67
C SER A 559 -36.16 -3.35 1.95
N GLU A 560 -36.69 -4.02 0.93
CA GLU A 560 -37.22 -5.38 1.08
C GLU A 560 -36.13 -6.36 1.55
N GLN A 561 -34.92 -6.32 0.93
CA GLN A 561 -33.82 -7.19 1.33
C GLN A 561 -33.35 -6.90 2.75
N MET A 562 -33.17 -5.63 3.12
CA MET A 562 -32.78 -5.21 4.47
C MET A 562 -33.78 -5.68 5.52
N ASN A 563 -35.07 -5.41 5.30
CA ASN A 563 -36.12 -5.80 6.25
C ASN A 563 -36.21 -7.32 6.40
N LYS A 564 -36.14 -8.07 5.31
CA LYS A 564 -36.09 -9.53 5.35
C LYS A 564 -34.92 -10.04 6.17
N TYR A 565 -33.71 -9.54 5.92
CA TYR A 565 -32.50 -9.97 6.61
C TYR A 565 -32.60 -9.74 8.13
N PHE A 566 -32.98 -8.54 8.54
CA PHE A 566 -33.02 -8.17 9.96
C PHE A 566 -34.28 -8.64 10.71
N ASP A 567 -35.36 -8.96 10.02
CA ASP A 567 -36.57 -9.49 10.68
C ASP A 567 -36.52 -11.02 10.83
N ASP A 568 -35.65 -11.71 10.08
CA ASP A 568 -35.40 -13.17 10.18
C ASP A 568 -34.35 -13.54 11.25
N ILE A 569 -33.60 -12.55 11.80
CA ILE A 569 -32.64 -12.71 12.91
C ILE A 569 -33.36 -12.45 14.26
#